data_f73d50f417e58e429212f6db6b4a948f
#
_entry.id   f73d50f417e58e429212f6db6b4a948f
#
_cell.length_a   1.000
_cell.length_b   1.000
_cell.length_c   1.000
_cell.angle_alpha   90.00
_cell.angle_beta   90.00
_cell.angle_gamma   90.00
#
_symmetry.space_group_name_H-M   'P 1'
#
loop_
_entity.id
_entity.type
_entity.pdbx_description
1 polymer ?
#
loop_
_entity_poly.entity_id
_entity_poly.type
_entity_poly.pdbx_seq_one_letter_code
_entity_poly.pdbx_strand_id
1 'polypeptide(L)'
;MIKTKYNAKISIDDKEFNVIVSEPSLAQRKELEIKASEQKAKLDELSAINLQREQISLEIANKERVLSINTELLSTLSAEQKAELLKENKSLCEQILELKKQASKLGAQLKSGDEINAQFEKLMEYKALMLVSGADKDELFALIKERGVAFSTLWSELNEAVLKDSQKK
;
A
#
# COMPACT_ATOMS: atom_id res chain seq x y z
N MET A 1 -20.96 33.96 -7.08
CA MET A 1 -21.64 32.65 -7.25
C MET A 1 -20.57 31.58 -7.07
N ILE A 2 -20.78 30.59 -6.20
CA ILE A 2 -19.80 29.50 -6.00
C ILE A 2 -20.00 28.46 -7.12
N LYS A 3 -18.94 28.18 -7.89
CA LYS A 3 -18.96 27.18 -8.95
C LYS A 3 -18.79 25.79 -8.30
N THR A 4 -19.75 24.90 -8.49
CA THR A 4 -19.74 23.55 -7.92
C THR A 4 -19.69 22.46 -8.98
N LYS A 5 -19.66 22.84 -10.26
CA LYS A 5 -19.54 21.93 -11.41
C LYS A 5 -18.48 22.46 -12.37
N TYR A 6 -17.62 21.60 -12.84
CA TYR A 6 -16.48 21.93 -13.68
C TYR A 6 -16.49 21.04 -14.92
N ASN A 7 -16.27 21.63 -16.08
CA ASN A 7 -16.08 20.86 -17.31
C ASN A 7 -14.66 20.30 -17.35
N ALA A 8 -14.53 19.02 -17.57
CA ALA A 8 -13.26 18.35 -17.73
C ALA A 8 -13.20 17.67 -19.09
N LYS A 9 -12.09 17.86 -19.80
CA LYS A 9 -11.80 17.21 -21.06
C LYS A 9 -10.67 16.23 -20.81
N ILE A 10 -10.92 14.94 -21.01
CA ILE A 10 -9.99 13.83 -20.81
C ILE A 10 -9.71 13.20 -22.15
N SER A 11 -8.44 12.91 -22.43
CA SER A 11 -8.01 12.20 -23.63
C SER A 11 -7.42 10.85 -23.24
N ILE A 12 -7.92 9.78 -23.82
CA ILE A 12 -7.37 8.42 -23.69
C ILE A 12 -7.13 7.89 -25.09
N ASP A 13 -5.89 7.51 -25.36
CA ASP A 13 -5.42 7.25 -26.72
C ASP A 13 -5.75 8.48 -27.60
N ASP A 14 -6.41 8.29 -28.72
CA ASP A 14 -6.80 9.39 -29.63
C ASP A 14 -8.26 9.84 -29.44
N LYS A 15 -8.94 9.38 -28.37
CA LYS A 15 -10.33 9.74 -28.04
C LYS A 15 -10.39 10.84 -26.97
N GLU A 16 -11.27 11.81 -27.20
CA GLU A 16 -11.55 12.88 -26.26
C GLU A 16 -12.93 12.69 -25.63
N PHE A 17 -13.01 12.86 -24.31
CA PHE A 17 -14.23 12.74 -23.52
C PHE A 17 -14.50 14.06 -22.78
N ASN A 18 -15.74 14.56 -22.89
CA ASN A 18 -16.17 15.75 -22.19
C ASN A 18 -17.10 15.32 -21.05
N VAL A 19 -16.63 15.51 -19.83
CA VAL A 19 -17.36 15.15 -18.62
C VAL A 19 -17.49 16.35 -17.69
N ILE A 20 -18.41 16.24 -16.76
CA ILE A 20 -18.65 17.26 -15.72
C ILE A 20 -18.25 16.66 -14.38
N VAL A 21 -17.33 17.30 -13.69
CA VAL A 21 -16.94 16.97 -12.31
C VAL A 21 -17.68 17.88 -11.36
N SER A 22 -18.40 17.29 -10.40
CA SER A 22 -19.13 18.01 -9.38
C SER A 22 -18.39 18.01 -8.05
N GLU A 23 -18.45 19.12 -7.30
CA GLU A 23 -18.01 19.09 -5.90
C GLU A 23 -18.93 18.18 -5.08
N PRO A 24 -18.38 17.37 -4.16
CA PRO A 24 -19.19 16.51 -3.33
C PRO A 24 -20.08 17.32 -2.38
N SER A 25 -21.33 16.92 -2.25
CA SER A 25 -22.23 17.40 -1.20
C SER A 25 -21.70 17.02 0.19
N LEU A 26 -22.24 17.64 1.24
CA LEU A 26 -21.85 17.32 2.62
C LEU A 26 -22.04 15.84 2.96
N ALA A 27 -23.12 15.22 2.50
CA ALA A 27 -23.39 13.81 2.70
C ALA A 27 -22.36 12.93 1.98
N GLN A 28 -22.04 13.25 0.72
CA GLN A 28 -21.03 12.56 -0.07
C GLN A 28 -19.61 12.70 0.51
N ARG A 29 -19.27 13.87 1.05
CA ARG A 29 -17.99 14.08 1.76
C ARG A 29 -17.87 13.15 2.95
N LYS A 30 -18.89 13.08 3.81
CA LYS A 30 -18.91 12.19 4.96
C LYS A 30 -18.76 10.72 4.56
N GLU A 31 -19.43 10.29 3.51
CA GLU A 31 -19.34 8.93 3.01
C GLU A 31 -17.93 8.59 2.49
N LEU A 32 -17.32 9.50 1.73
CA LEU A 32 -15.94 9.36 1.26
C LEU A 32 -14.93 9.35 2.42
N GLU A 33 -15.12 10.18 3.45
CA GLU A 33 -14.28 10.22 4.65
C GLU A 33 -14.34 8.90 5.42
N ILE A 34 -15.52 8.31 5.59
CA ILE A 34 -15.67 7.00 6.25
C ILE A 34 -14.89 5.93 5.46
N LYS A 35 -15.09 5.83 4.16
CA LYS A 35 -14.39 4.88 3.31
C LYS A 35 -12.86 5.10 3.31
N ALA A 36 -12.41 6.34 3.30
CA ALA A 36 -10.99 6.67 3.37
C ALA A 36 -10.36 6.33 4.74
N SER A 37 -11.09 6.53 5.84
CA SER A 37 -10.61 6.21 7.19
C SER A 37 -10.46 4.70 7.41
N GLU A 38 -11.35 3.88 6.86
CA GLU A 38 -11.24 2.42 6.88
C GLU A 38 -9.98 1.93 6.15
N GLN A 39 -9.65 2.56 5.03
CA GLN A 39 -8.43 2.22 4.29
C GLN A 39 -7.17 2.67 5.02
N LYS A 40 -7.19 3.86 5.63
CA LYS A 40 -6.06 4.33 6.42
C LYS A 40 -5.76 3.39 7.58
N ALA A 41 -6.77 2.92 8.30
CA ALA A 41 -6.58 1.96 9.39
C ALA A 41 -5.87 0.67 8.91
N LYS A 42 -6.24 0.14 7.74
CA LYS A 42 -5.57 -1.02 7.15
C LYS A 42 -4.11 -0.74 6.75
N LEU A 43 -3.83 0.44 6.22
CA LEU A 43 -2.45 0.86 5.89
C LEU A 43 -1.58 0.99 7.15
N ASP A 44 -2.13 1.55 8.21
CA ASP A 44 -1.44 1.69 9.50
C ASP A 44 -1.13 0.30 10.10
N GLU A 45 -2.07 -0.65 10.00
CA GLU A 45 -1.85 -2.04 10.41
C GLU A 45 -0.73 -2.71 9.60
N LEU A 46 -0.71 -2.57 8.28
CA LEU A 46 0.36 -3.14 7.46
C LEU A 46 1.72 -2.49 7.71
N SER A 47 1.76 -1.20 7.96
CA SER A 47 2.98 -0.51 8.33
C SER A 47 3.55 -1.05 9.64
N ALA A 48 2.69 -1.33 10.63
CA ALA A 48 3.08 -1.95 11.89
C ALA A 48 3.65 -3.37 11.69
N ILE A 49 3.01 -4.18 10.85
CA ILE A 49 3.47 -5.53 10.49
C ILE A 49 4.84 -5.47 9.80
N ASN A 50 5.05 -4.53 8.88
CA ASN A 50 6.32 -4.37 8.19
C ASN A 50 7.45 -3.98 9.16
N LEU A 51 7.19 -3.03 10.04
CA LEU A 51 8.15 -2.62 11.07
C LEU A 51 8.54 -3.78 11.99
N GLN A 52 7.56 -4.57 12.42
CA GLN A 52 7.82 -5.76 13.25
C GLN A 52 8.67 -6.79 12.50
N ARG A 53 8.41 -7.00 11.22
CA ARG A 53 9.22 -7.91 10.37
C ARG A 53 10.66 -7.43 10.22
N GLU A 54 10.88 -6.13 10.06
CA GLU A 54 12.21 -5.53 10.01
C GLU A 54 12.98 -5.74 11.32
N GLN A 55 12.33 -5.54 12.47
CA GLN A 55 12.92 -5.78 13.78
C GLN A 55 13.34 -7.25 13.96
N ILE A 56 12.49 -8.19 13.59
CA ILE A 56 12.82 -9.62 13.60
C ILE A 56 14.00 -9.92 12.68
N SER A 57 14.07 -9.32 11.51
CA SER A 57 15.18 -9.51 10.57
C SER A 57 16.51 -9.04 11.12
N LEU A 58 16.51 -7.91 11.83
CA LEU A 58 17.68 -7.37 12.53
C LEU A 58 18.10 -8.29 13.68
N GLU A 59 17.15 -8.82 14.43
CA GLU A 59 17.45 -9.77 15.53
C GLU A 59 18.06 -11.07 15.01
N ILE A 60 17.55 -11.61 13.91
CA ILE A 60 18.12 -12.78 13.23
C ILE A 60 19.56 -12.48 12.81
N ALA A 61 19.81 -11.37 12.14
CA ALA A 61 21.16 -10.99 11.69
C ALA A 61 22.16 -10.87 12.84
N ASN A 62 21.73 -10.29 13.97
CA ASN A 62 22.55 -10.18 15.16
C ASN A 62 22.89 -11.55 15.77
N LYS A 63 21.90 -12.47 15.87
CA LYS A 63 22.12 -13.83 16.39
C LYS A 63 23.00 -14.65 15.45
N GLU A 64 22.84 -14.55 14.15
CA GLU A 64 23.70 -15.20 13.15
C GLU A 64 25.14 -14.70 13.24
N ARG A 65 25.34 -13.39 13.50
CA ARG A 65 26.67 -12.84 13.73
C ARG A 65 27.32 -13.40 15.00
N VAL A 66 26.58 -13.50 16.11
CA VAL A 66 27.07 -14.11 17.35
C VAL A 66 27.45 -15.57 17.11
N LEU A 67 26.62 -16.33 16.39
CA LEU A 67 26.89 -17.72 16.05
C LEU A 67 28.17 -17.88 15.23
N SER A 68 28.43 -16.98 14.27
CA SER A 68 29.67 -16.95 13.49
C SER A 68 30.90 -16.74 14.38
N ILE A 69 30.86 -15.73 15.26
CA ILE A 69 31.95 -15.41 16.21
C ILE A 69 32.20 -16.62 17.12
N ASN A 70 31.16 -17.20 17.68
CA ASN A 70 31.26 -18.37 18.54
C ASN A 70 31.91 -19.54 17.81
N THR A 71 31.57 -19.72 16.53
CA THR A 71 32.14 -20.80 15.70
C THR A 71 33.65 -20.62 15.47
N GLU A 72 34.10 -19.40 15.24
CA GLU A 72 35.52 -19.06 15.11
C GLU A 72 36.30 -19.30 16.42
N LEU A 73 35.68 -18.96 17.57
CA LEU A 73 36.29 -19.17 18.88
C LEU A 73 36.48 -20.65 19.27
N LEU A 74 35.67 -21.58 18.70
CA LEU A 74 35.74 -23.00 19.02
C LEU A 74 37.15 -23.58 18.83
N SER A 75 37.95 -23.06 17.90
CA SER A 75 39.32 -23.56 17.65
C SER A 75 40.32 -23.29 18.78
N THR A 76 40.02 -22.21 19.62
CA THR A 76 40.93 -21.69 20.63
C THR A 76 40.63 -22.14 22.07
N LEU A 77 39.47 -22.78 22.30
CA LEU A 77 38.91 -23.05 23.60
C LEU A 77 39.30 -24.45 24.11
N SER A 78 39.30 -24.63 25.47
CA SER A 78 39.41 -25.92 26.13
C SER A 78 38.18 -26.84 25.85
N ALA A 79 38.30 -28.14 26.19
CA ALA A 79 37.19 -29.09 25.94
C ALA A 79 35.91 -28.72 26.71
N GLU A 80 36.02 -28.27 27.94
CA GLU A 80 34.88 -27.85 28.77
C GLU A 80 34.20 -26.58 28.20
N GLN A 81 34.98 -25.55 27.85
CA GLN A 81 34.51 -24.34 27.21
C GLN A 81 33.84 -24.58 25.85
N LYS A 82 34.40 -25.53 25.06
CA LYS A 82 33.75 -25.94 23.80
C LYS A 82 32.38 -26.55 24.03
N ALA A 83 32.21 -27.41 25.04
CA ALA A 83 30.95 -28.05 25.34
C ALA A 83 29.88 -27.04 25.76
N GLU A 84 30.27 -26.01 26.49
CA GLU A 84 29.36 -24.91 26.91
C GLU A 84 28.98 -24.02 25.74
N LEU A 85 29.94 -23.60 24.91
CA LEU A 85 29.69 -22.79 23.73
C LEU A 85 28.84 -23.54 22.68
N LEU A 86 28.99 -24.85 22.55
CA LEU A 86 28.14 -25.67 21.67
C LEU A 86 26.69 -25.72 22.14
N LYS A 87 26.43 -25.73 23.45
CA LYS A 87 25.08 -25.64 24.02
C LYS A 87 24.44 -24.25 23.71
N GLU A 88 25.23 -23.21 23.88
CA GLU A 88 24.80 -21.85 23.57
C GLU A 88 24.48 -21.69 22.06
N ASN A 89 25.36 -22.19 21.21
CA ASN A 89 25.14 -22.17 19.76
C ASN A 89 23.85 -22.93 19.35
N LYS A 90 23.59 -24.08 20.00
CA LYS A 90 22.35 -24.82 19.77
C LYS A 90 21.12 -23.99 20.13
N SER A 91 21.14 -23.31 21.29
CA SER A 91 20.05 -22.41 21.71
C SER A 91 19.86 -21.26 20.74
N LEU A 92 20.95 -20.64 20.25
CA LEU A 92 20.89 -19.58 19.24
C LEU A 92 20.26 -20.07 17.93
N CYS A 93 20.63 -21.27 17.46
CA CYS A 93 20.04 -21.87 16.26
C CYS A 93 18.53 -22.09 16.42
N GLU A 94 18.06 -22.57 17.57
CA GLU A 94 16.64 -22.76 17.86
C GLU A 94 15.89 -21.42 17.86
N GLN A 95 16.46 -20.37 18.46
CA GLN A 95 15.90 -19.02 18.47
C GLN A 95 15.82 -18.43 17.06
N ILE A 96 16.89 -18.56 16.26
CA ILE A 96 16.91 -18.10 14.87
C ILE A 96 15.82 -18.80 14.05
N LEU A 97 15.63 -20.11 14.24
CA LEU A 97 14.59 -20.86 13.54
C LEU A 97 13.19 -20.35 13.88
N GLU A 98 12.94 -20.08 15.17
CA GLU A 98 11.63 -19.55 15.61
C GLU A 98 11.38 -18.15 15.07
N LEU A 99 12.37 -17.26 15.09
CA LEU A 99 12.29 -15.92 14.49
C LEU A 99 12.04 -15.98 12.98
N LYS A 100 12.68 -16.88 12.25
CA LYS A 100 12.44 -17.12 10.81
C LYS A 100 11.00 -17.56 10.53
N LYS A 101 10.43 -18.41 11.39
CA LYS A 101 9.00 -18.79 11.30
C LYS A 101 8.07 -17.59 11.54
N GLN A 102 8.37 -16.75 12.53
CA GLN A 102 7.60 -15.55 12.80
C GLN A 102 7.67 -14.56 11.63
N ALA A 103 8.86 -14.30 11.10
CA ALA A 103 9.05 -13.46 9.92
C ALA A 103 8.28 -13.98 8.70
N SER A 104 8.22 -15.30 8.51
CA SER A 104 7.45 -15.93 7.43
C SER A 104 5.94 -15.73 7.60
N LYS A 105 5.41 -15.86 8.82
CA LYS A 105 3.98 -15.57 9.13
C LYS A 105 3.63 -14.12 8.85
N LEU A 106 4.46 -13.18 9.30
CA LEU A 106 4.26 -11.76 9.03
C LEU A 106 4.36 -11.46 7.52
N GLY A 107 5.30 -12.09 6.81
CA GLY A 107 5.42 -11.98 5.35
C GLY A 107 4.17 -12.46 4.60
N ALA A 108 3.48 -13.48 5.11
CA ALA A 108 2.23 -13.95 4.54
C ALA A 108 1.08 -12.93 4.73
N GLN A 109 1.08 -12.19 5.84
CA GLN A 109 0.12 -11.11 6.08
C GLN A 109 0.36 -9.91 5.16
N LEU A 110 1.63 -9.61 4.80
CA LEU A 110 1.97 -8.52 3.88
C LEU A 110 1.60 -8.79 2.42
N LYS A 111 1.35 -10.05 2.01
CA LYS A 111 0.83 -10.36 0.67
C LYS A 111 -0.55 -9.73 0.39
N SER A 112 -1.23 -9.27 1.41
CA SER A 112 -2.45 -8.47 1.29
C SER A 112 -2.22 -7.02 0.80
N GLY A 113 -0.98 -6.60 0.55
CA GLY A 113 -0.69 -5.26 -0.01
C GLY A 113 -1.34 -5.02 -1.37
N ASP A 114 -1.44 -6.05 -2.22
CA ASP A 114 -2.16 -5.98 -3.49
C ASP A 114 -3.68 -5.76 -3.28
N GLU A 115 -4.24 -6.31 -2.20
CA GLU A 115 -5.65 -6.10 -1.83
C GLU A 115 -5.91 -4.66 -1.39
N ILE A 116 -4.94 -3.99 -0.76
CA ILE A 116 -5.07 -2.58 -0.36
C ILE A 116 -5.03 -1.67 -1.57
N ASN A 117 -4.11 -1.91 -2.50
CA ASN A 117 -4.08 -1.17 -3.75
C ASN A 117 -5.39 -1.36 -4.52
N ALA A 118 -5.91 -2.58 -4.57
CA ALA A 118 -7.22 -2.86 -5.19
C ALA A 118 -8.39 -2.16 -4.46
N GLN A 119 -8.34 -2.06 -3.12
CA GLN A 119 -9.36 -1.30 -2.37
C GLN A 119 -9.24 0.20 -2.58
N PHE A 120 -8.02 0.74 -2.68
CA PHE A 120 -7.79 2.14 -3.02
C PHE A 120 -8.34 2.47 -4.40
N GLU A 121 -8.08 1.63 -5.40
CA GLU A 121 -8.65 1.78 -6.74
C GLU A 121 -10.18 1.73 -6.74
N LYS A 122 -10.78 0.83 -5.96
CA LYS A 122 -12.25 0.80 -5.77
C LYS A 122 -12.80 2.09 -5.13
N LEU A 123 -12.06 2.71 -4.21
CA LEU A 123 -12.45 4.01 -3.65
C LEU A 123 -12.40 5.11 -4.72
N MET A 124 -11.36 5.11 -5.55
CA MET A 124 -11.24 6.08 -6.64
C MET A 124 -12.31 5.86 -7.71
N GLU A 125 -12.63 4.61 -8.06
CA GLU A 125 -13.76 4.27 -8.92
C GLU A 125 -15.07 4.77 -8.32
N TYR A 126 -15.33 4.48 -7.04
CA TYR A 126 -16.54 4.93 -6.36
C TYR A 126 -16.67 6.46 -6.35
N LYS A 127 -15.57 7.16 -6.07
CA LYS A 127 -15.51 8.62 -6.09
C LYS A 127 -15.79 9.16 -7.50
N ALA A 128 -15.22 8.55 -8.53
CA ALA A 128 -15.47 8.93 -9.91
C ALA A 128 -16.93 8.70 -10.32
N LEU A 129 -17.51 7.54 -9.97
CA LEU A 129 -18.92 7.23 -10.22
C LEU A 129 -19.88 8.24 -9.58
N MET A 130 -19.55 8.72 -8.37
CA MET A 130 -20.35 9.66 -7.60
C MET A 130 -20.28 11.10 -8.12
N LEU A 131 -19.10 11.55 -8.56
CA LEU A 131 -18.80 12.96 -8.82
C LEU A 131 -18.71 13.30 -10.30
N VAL A 132 -18.53 12.31 -11.18
CA VAL A 132 -18.46 12.51 -12.63
C VAL A 132 -19.83 12.28 -13.28
N SER A 133 -20.21 13.17 -14.17
CA SER A 133 -21.43 13.10 -14.98
C SER A 133 -21.15 13.58 -16.42
N GLY A 134 -22.15 13.52 -17.30
CA GLY A 134 -22.03 13.95 -18.68
C GLY A 134 -22.32 12.81 -19.66
N ALA A 135 -22.48 13.14 -20.95
CA ALA A 135 -22.86 12.19 -21.98
C ALA A 135 -21.77 11.12 -22.21
N ASP A 136 -20.49 11.52 -22.11
CA ASP A 136 -19.34 10.65 -22.41
C ASP A 136 -18.88 9.83 -21.20
N LYS A 137 -19.53 9.95 -20.04
CA LYS A 137 -19.12 9.30 -18.78
C LYS A 137 -19.03 7.79 -18.92
N ASP A 138 -20.06 7.16 -19.43
CA ASP A 138 -20.17 5.70 -19.46
C ASP A 138 -19.16 5.11 -20.46
N GLU A 139 -18.95 5.77 -21.60
CA GLU A 139 -17.95 5.40 -22.59
C GLU A 139 -16.52 5.55 -22.04
N LEU A 140 -16.24 6.66 -21.36
CA LEU A 140 -14.96 6.90 -20.69
C LEU A 140 -14.65 5.79 -19.67
N PHE A 141 -15.62 5.44 -18.81
CA PHE A 141 -15.43 4.43 -17.79
C PHE A 141 -15.29 3.02 -18.35
N ALA A 142 -16.00 2.70 -19.44
CA ALA A 142 -15.85 1.45 -20.15
C ALA A 142 -14.44 1.33 -20.74
N LEU A 143 -13.94 2.38 -21.39
CA LEU A 143 -12.59 2.39 -21.98
C LEU A 143 -11.49 2.29 -20.91
N ILE A 144 -11.63 2.97 -19.77
CA ILE A 144 -10.69 2.86 -18.64
C ILE A 144 -10.58 1.41 -18.18
N LYS A 145 -11.72 0.73 -17.99
CA LYS A 145 -11.75 -0.67 -17.56
C LYS A 145 -11.16 -1.60 -18.64
N GLU A 146 -11.48 -1.37 -19.89
CA GLU A 146 -10.96 -2.15 -21.03
C GLU A 146 -9.44 -2.03 -21.14
N ARG A 147 -8.90 -0.83 -20.95
CA ARG A 147 -7.46 -0.55 -21.05
C ARG A 147 -6.69 -0.85 -19.77
N GLY A 148 -7.36 -1.21 -18.68
CA GLY A 148 -6.72 -1.44 -17.39
C GLY A 148 -6.09 -0.18 -16.79
N VAL A 149 -6.61 1.01 -17.14
CA VAL A 149 -6.13 2.27 -16.57
C VAL A 149 -6.65 2.38 -15.13
N ALA A 150 -5.77 2.77 -14.21
CA ALA A 150 -6.14 2.95 -12.82
C ALA A 150 -7.10 4.15 -12.64
N PHE A 151 -8.13 4.01 -11.82
CA PHE A 151 -9.05 5.12 -11.49
C PHE A 151 -8.36 6.25 -10.72
N SER A 152 -7.29 5.96 -10.00
CA SER A 152 -6.43 6.97 -9.38
C SER A 152 -5.77 7.87 -10.43
N THR A 153 -5.32 7.31 -11.55
CA THR A 153 -4.77 8.07 -12.69
C THR A 153 -5.85 8.93 -13.33
N LEU A 154 -7.02 8.36 -13.62
CA LEU A 154 -8.16 9.15 -14.11
C LEU A 154 -8.48 10.33 -13.19
N TRP A 155 -8.48 10.10 -11.87
CA TRP A 155 -8.81 11.13 -10.91
C TRP A 155 -7.77 12.25 -10.89
N SER A 156 -6.49 11.94 -11.09
CA SER A 156 -5.43 12.94 -11.23
C SER A 156 -5.66 13.83 -12.45
N GLU A 157 -5.96 13.26 -13.60
CA GLU A 157 -6.26 13.98 -14.84
C GLU A 157 -7.53 14.86 -14.70
N LEU A 158 -8.59 14.32 -14.07
CA LEU A 158 -9.80 15.08 -13.79
C LEU A 158 -9.53 16.30 -12.91
N ASN A 159 -8.71 16.16 -11.87
CA ASN A 159 -8.33 17.27 -10.99
C ASN A 159 -7.54 18.34 -11.76
N GLU A 160 -6.62 17.97 -12.63
CA GLU A 160 -5.91 18.93 -13.47
C GLU A 160 -6.85 19.67 -14.43
N ALA A 161 -7.79 18.95 -15.05
CA ALA A 161 -8.79 19.57 -15.94
C ALA A 161 -9.71 20.53 -15.18
N VAL A 162 -10.13 20.17 -13.96
CA VAL A 162 -10.92 21.03 -13.07
C VAL A 162 -10.14 22.30 -12.70
N LEU A 163 -8.86 22.19 -12.37
CA LEU A 163 -8.00 23.34 -12.07
C LEU A 163 -7.90 24.28 -13.27
N LYS A 164 -7.70 23.74 -14.47
CA LYS A 164 -7.66 24.54 -15.73
C LYS A 164 -9.00 25.25 -16.01
N ASP A 165 -10.14 24.59 -15.76
CA ASP A 165 -11.46 25.18 -15.94
C ASP A 165 -11.80 26.23 -14.87
N SER A 166 -11.28 26.07 -13.65
CA SER A 166 -11.47 27.04 -12.56
C SER A 166 -10.70 28.35 -12.77
N GLN A 167 -9.59 28.31 -13.53
CA GLN A 167 -8.74 29.47 -13.82
C GLN A 167 -9.21 30.27 -15.04
N LYS A 168 -10.16 29.75 -15.82
CA LYS A 168 -10.78 30.47 -16.95
C LYS A 168 -11.86 31.44 -16.43
N LYS A 169 -11.43 32.52 -15.70
CA LYS A 169 -12.28 33.64 -15.32
C LYS A 169 -11.91 34.87 -16.10
#